data_e3f1adaec9f4d7ffa1aef2d8726c2a7d
#
_entry.id   e3f1adaec9f4d7ffa1aef2d8726c2a7d
#
_cell.length_a   1.000
_cell.length_b   1.000
_cell.length_c   1.000
_cell.angle_alpha   90.00
_cell.angle_beta   90.00
_cell.angle_gamma   90.00
#
_symmetry.space_group_name_H-M   'P 1'
#
loop_
_entity.id
_entity.type
_entity.pdbx_description
1 polymer ?
#
loop_
_entity_poly.entity_id
_entity_poly.type
_entity_poly.pdbx_seq_one_letter_code
_entity_poly.pdbx_strand_id
1 'polypeptide(L)'
;IVQPMSHTSLDQIRDTIISELEAAGRDDIKVVTENANNDTTALSTIMQNLRSEGVDIVVPIATNTAQSAKAAFEGEDTPIIFSAVSDPTAAGLTGSDCENITGVSNNIPSDEIVKLISNFQPGYKKIGFLYTSSETNSVSTINAAKAYCDENNIAYAEASISSLSELPTAVQTLLSEGVDALYTGNDNSIASAMPTYTDAAYSS
;
A
#
# COMPACT_ATOMS: atom_id res chain seq x y z
N ILE A 1 15.70 -4.56 -6.63
CA ILE A 1 14.65 -4.20 -5.65
C ILE A 1 14.04 -2.88 -6.08
N VAL A 2 12.72 -2.78 -6.15
CA VAL A 2 12.03 -1.55 -6.57
C VAL A 2 11.01 -1.15 -5.50
N GLN A 3 11.01 0.13 -5.11
CA GLN A 3 10.03 0.69 -4.19
C GLN A 3 9.28 1.88 -4.80
N PRO A 4 8.01 2.14 -4.40
CA PRO A 4 7.22 3.19 -5.01
C PRO A 4 7.67 4.59 -4.58
N MET A 5 8.16 4.72 -3.35
CA MET A 5 8.61 5.98 -2.75
C MET A 5 9.52 5.72 -1.55
N SER A 6 10.23 6.73 -1.09
CA SER A 6 10.91 6.70 0.20
C SER A 6 9.89 6.88 1.33
N HIS A 7 9.85 5.91 2.21
CA HIS A 7 9.04 5.91 3.42
C HIS A 7 9.73 4.98 4.43
N THR A 8 9.76 5.35 5.69
CA THR A 8 10.52 4.64 6.73
C THR A 8 10.31 3.11 6.69
N SER A 9 9.05 2.65 6.55
CA SER A 9 8.75 1.21 6.52
C SER A 9 9.23 0.54 5.23
N LEU A 10 9.10 1.21 4.08
CA LEU A 10 9.52 0.65 2.78
C LEU A 10 11.04 0.63 2.67
N ASP A 11 11.71 1.68 3.14
CA ASP A 11 13.18 1.74 3.22
C ASP A 11 13.71 0.63 4.13
N GLN A 12 13.07 0.41 5.30
CA GLN A 12 13.44 -0.67 6.21
C GLN A 12 13.29 -2.05 5.56
N ILE A 13 12.24 -2.30 4.79
CA ILE A 13 12.05 -3.57 4.06
C ILE A 13 13.18 -3.76 3.07
N ARG A 14 13.47 -2.75 2.23
CA ARG A 14 14.59 -2.79 1.27
C ARG A 14 15.91 -3.10 1.95
N ASP A 15 16.24 -2.34 2.99
CA ASP A 15 17.53 -2.44 3.67
C ASP A 15 17.66 -3.78 4.40
N THR A 16 16.57 -4.32 4.95
CA THR A 16 16.55 -5.66 5.55
C THR A 16 16.79 -6.74 4.51
N ILE A 17 16.16 -6.67 3.33
CA ILE A 17 16.41 -7.66 2.26
C ILE A 17 17.90 -7.64 1.87
N ILE A 18 18.49 -6.48 1.73
CA ILE A 18 19.92 -6.35 1.37
C ILE A 18 20.79 -6.94 2.49
N SER A 19 20.56 -6.57 3.74
CA SER A 19 21.34 -7.04 4.88
C SER A 19 21.24 -8.56 5.08
N GLU A 20 20.07 -9.16 4.83
CA GLU A 20 19.90 -10.62 4.91
C GLU A 20 20.65 -11.36 3.78
N LEU A 21 20.69 -10.80 2.57
CA LEU A 21 21.50 -11.35 1.48
C LEU A 21 22.99 -11.31 1.82
N GLU A 22 23.48 -10.21 2.37
CA GLU A 22 24.85 -10.05 2.83
C GLU A 22 25.19 -11.05 3.96
N ALA A 23 24.30 -11.14 4.97
CA ALA A 23 24.46 -12.07 6.10
C ALA A 23 24.44 -13.55 5.65
N ALA A 24 23.72 -13.86 4.59
CA ALA A 24 23.71 -15.19 3.98
C ALA A 24 24.95 -15.48 3.10
N GLY A 25 25.90 -14.52 3.00
CA GLY A 25 27.12 -14.66 2.18
C GLY A 25 26.84 -14.73 0.69
N ARG A 26 25.78 -14.07 0.22
CA ARG A 26 25.40 -14.05 -1.20
C ARG A 26 26.10 -12.90 -1.97
N ASP A 27 27.44 -12.87 -1.87
CA ASP A 27 28.29 -11.90 -2.60
C ASP A 27 28.24 -12.08 -4.12
N ASP A 28 27.67 -13.20 -4.58
CA ASP A 28 27.41 -13.52 -5.98
C ASP A 28 26.21 -12.74 -6.56
N ILE A 29 25.38 -12.11 -5.72
CA ILE A 29 24.20 -11.36 -6.14
C ILE A 29 24.53 -9.86 -6.26
N LYS A 30 24.37 -9.33 -7.47
CA LYS A 30 24.40 -7.88 -7.70
C LYS A 30 23.01 -7.29 -7.43
N VAL A 31 22.87 -6.57 -6.34
CA VAL A 31 21.60 -5.88 -6.00
C VAL A 31 21.57 -4.50 -6.67
N VAL A 32 20.49 -4.25 -7.42
CA VAL A 32 20.14 -2.92 -7.96
C VAL A 32 18.90 -2.43 -7.21
N THR A 33 18.90 -1.18 -6.77
CA THR A 33 17.78 -0.57 -6.06
C THR A 33 17.25 0.63 -6.81
N GLU A 34 15.93 0.68 -7.01
CA GLU A 34 15.24 1.75 -7.71
C GLU A 34 14.08 2.31 -6.87
N ASN A 35 13.82 3.61 -7.04
CA ASN A 35 12.75 4.32 -6.33
C ASN A 35 11.98 5.19 -7.32
N ALA A 36 10.69 4.97 -7.42
CA ALA A 36 9.82 5.70 -8.35
C ALA A 36 9.40 7.09 -7.86
N ASN A 37 9.73 7.46 -6.60
CA ASN A 37 9.41 8.77 -6.01
C ASN A 37 7.91 9.14 -6.13
N ASN A 38 7.03 8.15 -5.97
CA ASN A 38 5.58 8.28 -6.08
C ASN A 38 5.10 8.69 -7.49
N ASP A 39 5.89 8.42 -8.51
CA ASP A 39 5.55 8.68 -9.91
C ASP A 39 5.30 7.36 -10.64
N THR A 40 4.05 7.15 -11.07
CA THR A 40 3.64 5.92 -11.77
C THR A 40 4.27 5.78 -13.15
N THR A 41 4.58 6.90 -13.82
CA THR A 41 5.27 6.89 -15.12
C THR A 41 6.73 6.50 -14.93
N ALA A 42 7.38 7.06 -13.91
CA ALA A 42 8.74 6.66 -13.54
C ALA A 42 8.80 5.19 -13.16
N LEU A 43 7.82 4.69 -12.36
CA LEU A 43 7.73 3.28 -11.99
C LEU A 43 7.65 2.37 -13.22
N SER A 44 6.78 2.68 -14.17
CA SER A 44 6.66 1.91 -15.41
C SER A 44 7.97 1.92 -16.21
N THR A 45 8.64 3.06 -16.28
CA THR A 45 9.93 3.19 -16.97
C THR A 45 11.02 2.37 -16.30
N ILE A 46 11.11 2.41 -14.98
CA ILE A 46 12.03 1.60 -14.18
C ILE A 46 11.83 0.11 -14.49
N MET A 47 10.60 -0.38 -14.47
CA MET A 47 10.31 -1.79 -14.73
C MET A 47 10.69 -2.21 -16.15
N GLN A 48 10.43 -1.37 -17.16
CA GLN A 48 10.84 -1.63 -18.54
C GLN A 48 12.38 -1.64 -18.71
N ASN A 49 13.08 -0.75 -18.01
CA ASN A 49 14.55 -0.72 -18.03
C ASN A 49 15.11 -2.02 -17.42
N LEU A 50 14.64 -2.42 -16.23
CA LEU A 50 15.07 -3.66 -15.58
C LEU A 50 14.81 -4.89 -16.45
N ARG A 51 13.66 -4.95 -17.14
CA ARG A 51 13.39 -6.00 -18.12
C ARG A 51 14.40 -5.98 -19.25
N SER A 52 14.69 -4.81 -19.81
CA SER A 52 15.64 -4.64 -20.91
C SER A 52 17.09 -4.97 -20.51
N GLU A 53 17.44 -4.75 -19.25
CA GLU A 53 18.72 -5.10 -18.67
C GLU A 53 18.88 -6.60 -18.39
N GLY A 54 17.76 -7.35 -18.44
CA GLY A 54 17.75 -8.79 -18.24
C GLY A 54 18.06 -9.19 -16.80
N VAL A 55 17.41 -8.55 -15.83
CA VAL A 55 17.57 -8.93 -14.41
C VAL A 55 17.03 -10.33 -14.15
N ASP A 56 17.72 -11.10 -13.32
CA ASP A 56 17.38 -12.50 -13.03
C ASP A 56 16.17 -12.61 -12.07
N ILE A 57 15.95 -11.62 -11.21
CA ILE A 57 14.87 -11.60 -10.22
C ILE A 57 14.41 -10.15 -10.00
N VAL A 58 13.11 -9.93 -9.88
CA VAL A 58 12.53 -8.63 -9.48
C VAL A 58 11.94 -8.74 -8.10
N VAL A 59 12.30 -7.82 -7.21
CA VAL A 59 11.73 -7.73 -5.85
C VAL A 59 10.99 -6.40 -5.71
N PRO A 60 9.69 -6.36 -6.07
CA PRO A 60 8.86 -5.17 -5.87
C PRO A 60 8.38 -5.06 -4.43
N ILE A 61 8.50 -3.88 -3.84
CA ILE A 61 7.97 -3.55 -2.51
C ILE A 61 6.68 -2.75 -2.70
N ALA A 62 5.63 -3.13 -2.01
CA ALA A 62 4.27 -2.60 -2.06
C ALA A 62 3.46 -2.99 -3.31
N THR A 63 2.13 -2.83 -3.20
CA THR A 63 1.16 -3.36 -4.17
C THR A 63 1.31 -2.80 -5.58
N ASN A 64 1.34 -1.47 -5.73
CA ASN A 64 1.44 -0.83 -7.04
C ASN A 64 2.74 -1.20 -7.77
N THR A 65 3.82 -1.37 -7.02
CA THR A 65 5.12 -1.79 -7.57
C THR A 65 5.07 -3.22 -8.07
N ALA A 66 4.42 -4.11 -7.32
CA ALA A 66 4.24 -5.51 -7.71
C ALA A 66 3.33 -5.66 -8.95
N GLN A 67 2.27 -4.86 -9.03
CA GLN A 67 1.40 -4.81 -10.20
C GLN A 67 2.15 -4.30 -11.45
N SER A 68 2.99 -3.28 -11.28
CA SER A 68 3.83 -2.75 -12.36
C SER A 68 4.88 -3.76 -12.82
N ALA A 69 5.47 -4.53 -11.88
CA ALA A 69 6.39 -5.61 -12.21
C ALA A 69 5.69 -6.70 -13.03
N LYS A 70 4.53 -7.19 -12.57
CA LYS A 70 3.73 -8.17 -13.33
C LYS A 70 3.46 -7.69 -14.76
N ALA A 71 3.00 -6.45 -14.91
CA ALA A 71 2.68 -5.90 -16.23
C ALA A 71 3.91 -5.76 -17.14
N ALA A 72 5.04 -5.35 -16.58
CA ALA A 72 6.27 -5.16 -17.36
C ALA A 72 6.93 -6.48 -17.78
N PHE A 73 6.84 -7.52 -16.94
CA PHE A 73 7.45 -8.83 -17.16
C PHE A 73 6.43 -9.87 -17.67
N GLU A 74 5.29 -9.42 -18.19
CA GLU A 74 4.31 -10.31 -18.82
C GLU A 74 4.95 -11.13 -19.96
N GLY A 75 4.77 -12.46 -19.91
CA GLY A 75 5.33 -13.39 -20.87
C GLY A 75 6.81 -13.75 -20.67
N GLU A 76 7.42 -13.30 -19.57
CA GLU A 76 8.76 -13.69 -19.14
C GLU A 76 8.69 -14.70 -17.99
N ASP A 77 9.72 -15.55 -17.89
CA ASP A 77 9.86 -16.48 -16.76
C ASP A 77 10.58 -15.87 -15.55
N THR A 78 10.94 -14.58 -15.62
CA THR A 78 11.65 -13.86 -14.55
C THR A 78 10.86 -13.91 -13.24
N PRO A 79 11.41 -14.48 -12.16
CA PRO A 79 10.73 -14.52 -10.87
C PRO A 79 10.46 -13.12 -10.32
N ILE A 80 9.23 -12.92 -9.85
CA ILE A 80 8.80 -11.70 -9.15
C ILE A 80 8.49 -12.09 -7.71
N ILE A 81 9.28 -11.57 -6.77
CA ILE A 81 9.13 -11.85 -5.34
C ILE A 81 8.65 -10.58 -4.65
N PHE A 82 7.33 -10.42 -4.51
CA PHE A 82 6.79 -9.22 -3.88
C PHE A 82 6.98 -9.19 -2.36
N SER A 83 7.09 -8.00 -1.80
CA SER A 83 7.10 -7.75 -0.37
C SER A 83 6.08 -6.68 -0.02
N ALA A 84 5.41 -6.83 1.13
CA ALA A 84 4.43 -5.87 1.65
C ALA A 84 3.26 -5.58 0.69
N VAL A 85 2.71 -6.62 0.07
CA VAL A 85 1.45 -6.54 -0.68
C VAL A 85 0.29 -6.90 0.24
N SER A 86 -0.65 -5.99 0.46
CA SER A 86 -1.72 -6.19 1.44
C SER A 86 -2.70 -7.28 1.02
N ASP A 87 -3.10 -7.29 -0.25
CA ASP A 87 -4.01 -8.30 -0.81
C ASP A 87 -3.51 -8.73 -2.19
N PRO A 88 -2.71 -9.81 -2.27
CA PRO A 88 -2.19 -10.31 -3.54
C PRO A 88 -3.28 -10.72 -4.52
N THR A 89 -4.43 -11.19 -4.02
CA THR A 89 -5.55 -11.60 -4.88
C THR A 89 -6.25 -10.40 -5.50
N ALA A 90 -6.60 -9.39 -4.70
CA ALA A 90 -7.17 -8.14 -5.21
C ALA A 90 -6.19 -7.39 -6.14
N ALA A 91 -4.88 -7.53 -5.89
CA ALA A 91 -3.85 -6.98 -6.74
C ALA A 91 -3.62 -7.75 -8.06
N GLY A 92 -4.30 -8.91 -8.25
CA GLY A 92 -4.13 -9.74 -9.42
C GLY A 92 -2.77 -10.44 -9.52
N LEU A 93 -2.14 -10.72 -8.38
CA LEU A 93 -0.81 -11.37 -8.28
C LEU A 93 -0.90 -12.86 -7.96
N THR A 94 -2.09 -13.44 -8.03
CA THR A 94 -2.38 -14.87 -7.80
C THR A 94 -3.15 -15.45 -8.97
N GLY A 95 -3.04 -16.75 -9.18
CA GLY A 95 -3.73 -17.45 -10.26
C GLY A 95 -2.78 -18.14 -11.22
N SER A 96 -3.34 -18.79 -12.24
CA SER A 96 -2.57 -19.59 -13.22
C SER A 96 -1.69 -18.77 -14.15
N ASP A 97 -1.88 -17.47 -14.19
CA ASP A 97 -1.08 -16.51 -14.96
C ASP A 97 0.04 -15.84 -14.11
N CYS A 98 0.24 -16.34 -12.89
CA CYS A 98 1.20 -15.80 -11.91
C CYS A 98 2.16 -16.89 -11.39
N GLU A 99 2.50 -17.90 -12.19
CA GLU A 99 3.35 -19.03 -11.75
C GLU A 99 4.76 -18.60 -11.34
N ASN A 100 5.27 -17.52 -11.91
CA ASN A 100 6.57 -16.92 -11.58
C ASN A 100 6.46 -15.82 -10.49
N ILE A 101 5.28 -15.62 -9.89
CA ILE A 101 5.04 -14.58 -8.88
C ILE A 101 4.79 -15.22 -7.52
N THR A 102 5.56 -14.79 -6.52
CA THR A 102 5.37 -15.16 -5.11
C THR A 102 5.78 -14.01 -4.20
N GLY A 103 5.60 -14.17 -2.90
CA GLY A 103 6.06 -13.14 -1.97
C GLY A 103 5.43 -13.18 -0.60
N VAL A 104 5.57 -12.09 0.15
CA VAL A 104 5.09 -11.91 1.51
C VAL A 104 4.05 -10.81 1.56
N SER A 105 2.86 -11.14 2.04
CA SER A 105 1.79 -10.16 2.27
C SER A 105 1.94 -9.50 3.65
N ASN A 106 1.39 -8.27 3.74
CA ASN A 106 1.28 -7.53 5.01
C ASN A 106 -0.19 -7.21 5.32
N ASN A 107 -1.08 -8.14 5.06
CA ASN A 107 -2.51 -7.96 5.33
C ASN A 107 -2.75 -7.62 6.82
N ILE A 108 -3.48 -6.53 7.06
CA ILE A 108 -3.97 -6.15 8.38
C ILE A 108 -5.48 -6.37 8.37
N PRO A 109 -6.04 -7.22 9.25
CA PRO A 109 -7.48 -7.45 9.32
C PRO A 109 -8.24 -6.15 9.64
N SER A 110 -8.97 -5.62 8.68
CA SER A 110 -9.68 -4.33 8.83
C SER A 110 -10.76 -4.37 9.91
N ASP A 111 -11.40 -5.53 10.11
CA ASP A 111 -12.37 -5.74 11.18
C ASP A 111 -11.75 -5.58 12.57
N GLU A 112 -10.53 -6.07 12.78
CA GLU A 112 -9.79 -5.92 14.04
C GLU A 112 -9.44 -4.45 14.31
N ILE A 113 -9.10 -3.68 13.25
CA ILE A 113 -8.84 -2.24 13.39
C ILE A 113 -10.13 -1.50 13.74
N VAL A 114 -11.25 -1.81 13.08
CA VAL A 114 -12.53 -1.18 13.42
C VAL A 114 -12.96 -1.52 14.85
N LYS A 115 -12.76 -2.76 15.31
CA LYS A 115 -12.97 -3.15 16.72
C LYS A 115 -12.06 -2.35 17.66
N LEU A 116 -10.80 -2.13 17.26
CA LEU A 116 -9.85 -1.38 18.08
C LEU A 116 -10.29 0.08 18.29
N ILE A 117 -10.96 0.72 17.32
CA ILE A 117 -11.51 2.07 17.46
C ILE A 117 -12.42 2.16 18.69
N SER A 118 -13.22 1.13 18.98
CA SER A 118 -14.09 1.09 20.15
C SER A 118 -13.34 1.21 21.48
N ASN A 119 -12.08 0.78 21.54
CA ASN A 119 -11.26 0.85 22.73
C ASN A 119 -10.70 2.25 22.97
N PHE A 120 -10.41 2.99 21.89
CA PHE A 120 -9.87 4.35 21.98
C PHE A 120 -10.97 5.41 22.06
N GLN A 121 -12.10 5.17 21.40
CA GLN A 121 -13.25 6.07 21.35
C GLN A 121 -14.53 5.32 21.70
N PRO A 122 -14.75 4.97 22.99
CA PRO A 122 -15.98 4.29 23.42
C PRO A 122 -17.22 5.11 23.08
N GLY A 123 -18.17 4.47 22.41
CA GLY A 123 -19.43 5.09 22.04
C GLY A 123 -19.40 5.95 20.78
N TYR A 124 -18.36 5.81 19.96
CA TYR A 124 -18.35 6.39 18.62
C TYR A 124 -19.59 5.92 17.83
N LYS A 125 -20.08 6.76 16.94
CA LYS A 125 -21.29 6.49 16.16
C LYS A 125 -21.01 6.39 14.66
N LYS A 126 -19.98 7.09 14.18
CA LYS A 126 -19.68 7.17 12.75
C LYS A 126 -18.16 7.21 12.49
N ILE A 127 -17.70 6.37 11.58
CA ILE A 127 -16.29 6.31 11.16
C ILE A 127 -16.13 7.04 9.82
N GLY A 128 -15.08 7.84 9.67
CA GLY A 128 -14.67 8.41 8.40
C GLY A 128 -13.55 7.59 7.77
N PHE A 129 -13.79 7.05 6.58
CA PHE A 129 -12.78 6.34 5.80
C PHE A 129 -12.14 7.28 4.78
N LEU A 130 -10.81 7.37 4.79
CA LEU A 130 -10.06 8.16 3.82
C LEU A 130 -9.01 7.28 3.14
N TYR A 131 -8.96 7.33 1.82
CA TYR A 131 -8.05 6.49 1.04
C TYR A 131 -7.66 7.11 -0.30
N THR A 132 -6.53 6.65 -0.84
CA THR A 132 -6.07 7.01 -2.19
C THR A 132 -6.71 6.07 -3.21
N SER A 133 -7.49 6.62 -4.14
CA SER A 133 -8.28 5.85 -5.10
C SER A 133 -7.43 5.03 -6.09
N SER A 134 -6.19 5.44 -6.34
CA SER A 134 -5.24 4.73 -7.22
C SER A 134 -4.44 3.62 -6.53
N GLU A 135 -4.57 3.45 -5.21
CA GLU A 135 -3.90 2.39 -4.46
C GLU A 135 -4.85 1.20 -4.22
N THR A 136 -4.67 0.10 -4.95
CA THR A 136 -5.48 -1.12 -4.84
C THR A 136 -5.54 -1.65 -3.41
N ASN A 137 -4.41 -1.64 -2.68
CA ASN A 137 -4.32 -2.02 -1.28
C ASN A 137 -5.21 -1.15 -0.38
N SER A 138 -5.23 0.15 -0.62
CA SER A 138 -6.04 1.09 0.16
C SER A 138 -7.53 0.85 -0.08
N VAL A 139 -7.94 0.75 -1.34
CA VAL A 139 -9.32 0.44 -1.74
C VAL A 139 -9.79 -0.89 -1.15
N SER A 140 -8.98 -1.96 -1.26
CA SER A 140 -9.29 -3.28 -0.71
C SER A 140 -9.48 -3.23 0.82
N THR A 141 -8.56 -2.58 1.53
CA THR A 141 -8.62 -2.43 2.99
C THR A 141 -9.87 -1.69 3.44
N ILE A 142 -10.21 -0.58 2.79
CA ILE A 142 -11.40 0.20 3.14
C ILE A 142 -12.69 -0.55 2.81
N ASN A 143 -12.74 -1.27 1.68
CA ASN A 143 -13.91 -2.09 1.36
C ASN A 143 -14.13 -3.20 2.39
N ALA A 144 -13.07 -3.84 2.90
CA ALA A 144 -13.18 -4.82 3.98
C ALA A 144 -13.68 -4.18 5.29
N ALA A 145 -13.19 -2.98 5.63
CA ALA A 145 -13.67 -2.24 6.79
C ALA A 145 -15.15 -1.85 6.66
N LYS A 146 -15.59 -1.41 5.49
CA LYS A 146 -16.99 -1.08 5.19
C LYS A 146 -17.89 -2.31 5.33
N ALA A 147 -17.48 -3.46 4.77
CA ALA A 147 -18.23 -4.71 4.90
C ALA A 147 -18.45 -5.08 6.37
N TYR A 148 -17.42 -4.96 7.20
CA TYR A 148 -17.55 -5.17 8.64
C TYR A 148 -18.51 -4.16 9.30
N CYS A 149 -18.45 -2.89 8.92
CA CYS A 149 -19.36 -1.86 9.43
C CYS A 149 -20.81 -2.16 9.06
N ASP A 150 -21.08 -2.57 7.82
CA ASP A 150 -22.41 -2.94 7.34
C ASP A 150 -22.99 -4.13 8.12
N GLU A 151 -22.19 -5.18 8.35
CA GLU A 151 -22.57 -6.35 9.13
C GLU A 151 -22.88 -6.03 10.60
N ASN A 152 -22.23 -5.00 11.16
CA ASN A 152 -22.35 -4.62 12.58
C ASN A 152 -23.18 -3.35 12.79
N ASN A 153 -23.84 -2.82 11.75
CA ASN A 153 -24.64 -1.61 11.78
C ASN A 153 -23.87 -0.38 12.31
N ILE A 154 -22.60 -0.27 11.96
CA ILE A 154 -21.75 0.88 12.27
C ILE A 154 -21.85 1.88 11.12
N ALA A 155 -22.27 3.10 11.41
CA ALA A 155 -22.35 4.14 10.38
C ALA A 155 -20.94 4.60 9.96
N TYR A 156 -20.79 4.93 8.69
CA TYR A 156 -19.56 5.48 8.17
C TYR A 156 -19.81 6.54 7.09
N ALA A 157 -18.79 7.32 6.82
CA ALA A 157 -18.65 8.16 5.65
C ALA A 157 -17.34 7.82 4.96
N GLU A 158 -17.23 8.10 3.67
CA GLU A 158 -15.98 7.87 2.95
C GLU A 158 -15.60 9.08 2.08
N ALA A 159 -14.30 9.30 1.96
CA ALA A 159 -13.71 10.20 0.99
C ALA A 159 -12.50 9.54 0.34
N SER A 160 -12.32 9.71 -0.94
CA SER A 160 -11.12 9.28 -1.64
C SER A 160 -10.38 10.48 -2.21
N ILE A 161 -9.06 10.34 -2.29
CA ILE A 161 -8.20 11.34 -2.92
C ILE A 161 -7.48 10.72 -4.11
N SER A 162 -7.18 11.55 -5.09
CA SER A 162 -6.32 11.21 -6.24
C SER A 162 -4.94 11.85 -6.12
N SER A 163 -4.81 12.86 -5.26
CA SER A 163 -3.59 13.62 -5.00
C SER A 163 -3.52 14.03 -3.53
N LEU A 164 -2.31 14.08 -2.97
CA LEU A 164 -2.08 14.55 -1.61
C LEU A 164 -2.51 16.01 -1.36
N SER A 165 -2.61 16.82 -2.40
CA SER A 165 -3.14 18.20 -2.29
C SER A 165 -4.61 18.25 -1.87
N GLU A 166 -5.36 17.17 -2.07
CA GLU A 166 -6.78 17.04 -1.70
C GLU A 166 -6.95 16.61 -0.23
N LEU A 167 -5.89 16.10 0.41
CA LEU A 167 -5.94 15.48 1.72
C LEU A 167 -6.58 16.36 2.80
N PRO A 168 -6.19 17.62 3.00
CA PRO A 168 -6.82 18.47 4.02
C PRO A 168 -8.31 18.67 3.77
N THR A 169 -8.72 18.89 2.52
CA THR A 169 -10.13 19.09 2.16
C THR A 169 -10.95 17.83 2.39
N ALA A 170 -10.42 16.67 2.04
CA ALA A 170 -11.09 15.38 2.26
C ALA A 170 -11.30 15.09 3.76
N VAL A 171 -10.30 15.39 4.60
CA VAL A 171 -10.43 15.30 6.07
C VAL A 171 -11.53 16.24 6.56
N GLN A 172 -11.54 17.51 6.15
CA GLN A 172 -12.55 18.47 6.56
C GLN A 172 -13.97 18.08 6.11
N THR A 173 -14.08 17.47 4.92
CA THR A 173 -15.36 16.93 4.42
C THR A 173 -15.89 15.85 5.37
N LEU A 174 -15.06 14.87 5.75
CA LEU A 174 -15.44 13.81 6.66
C LEU A 174 -15.83 14.36 8.04
N LEU A 175 -15.05 15.31 8.57
CA LEU A 175 -15.36 15.95 9.86
C LEU A 175 -16.69 16.71 9.82
N SER A 176 -17.00 17.40 8.71
CA SER A 176 -18.29 18.11 8.53
C SER A 176 -19.48 17.16 8.46
N GLU A 177 -19.26 15.90 8.10
CA GLU A 177 -20.27 14.85 8.13
C GLU A 177 -20.49 14.24 9.53
N GLY A 178 -19.77 14.72 10.52
CA GLY A 178 -19.92 14.31 11.92
C GLY A 178 -19.36 12.94 12.23
N VAL A 179 -18.19 12.60 11.67
CA VAL A 179 -17.48 11.38 12.05
C VAL A 179 -16.77 11.55 13.38
N ASP A 180 -16.76 10.49 14.19
CA ASP A 180 -16.16 10.47 15.52
C ASP A 180 -14.73 9.93 15.50
N ALA A 181 -14.36 9.20 14.44
CA ALA A 181 -13.06 8.63 14.23
C ALA A 181 -12.71 8.65 12.74
N LEU A 182 -11.44 8.84 12.43
CA LEU A 182 -10.91 8.75 11.08
C LEU A 182 -10.04 7.51 10.95
N TYR A 183 -10.22 6.76 9.88
CA TYR A 183 -9.42 5.58 9.55
C TYR A 183 -8.91 5.66 8.12
N THR A 184 -7.62 5.45 7.97
CA THR A 184 -6.96 5.18 6.69
C THR A 184 -6.27 3.82 6.78
N GLY A 185 -6.36 3.02 5.72
CA GLY A 185 -5.76 1.68 5.69
C GLY A 185 -4.25 1.70 5.40
N ASN A 186 -3.77 0.63 4.81
CA ASN A 186 -2.41 0.56 4.26
C ASN A 186 -2.31 1.43 3.00
N ASP A 187 -2.20 2.73 3.18
CA ASP A 187 -2.13 3.74 2.12
C ASP A 187 -0.76 4.39 2.15
N ASN A 188 0.06 4.14 1.13
CA ASN A 188 1.43 4.64 1.08
C ASN A 188 1.46 6.17 0.93
N SER A 189 0.57 6.72 0.12
CA SER A 189 0.48 8.15 -0.12
C SER A 189 0.09 8.91 1.15
N ILE A 190 -1.00 8.49 1.81
CA ILE A 190 -1.44 9.12 3.07
C ILE A 190 -0.41 8.91 4.17
N ALA A 191 0.19 7.71 4.27
CA ALA A 191 1.25 7.45 5.25
C ALA A 191 2.44 8.41 5.11
N SER A 192 2.83 8.73 3.88
CA SER A 192 3.91 9.71 3.62
C SER A 192 3.54 11.14 4.04
N ALA A 193 2.25 11.45 4.09
CA ALA A 193 1.69 12.76 4.46
C ALA A 193 0.97 12.73 5.83
N MET A 194 1.29 11.78 6.69
CA MET A 194 0.62 11.61 8.00
C MET A 194 0.59 12.88 8.86
N PRO A 195 1.63 13.72 8.92
CA PRO A 195 1.54 14.99 9.61
C PRO A 195 0.41 15.89 9.08
N THR A 196 0.28 16.02 7.76
CA THR A 196 -0.79 16.80 7.12
C THR A 196 -2.17 16.24 7.44
N TYR A 197 -2.30 14.90 7.44
CA TYR A 197 -3.54 14.21 7.80
C TYR A 197 -3.95 14.51 9.25
N THR A 198 -3.02 14.37 10.19
CA THR A 198 -3.27 14.61 11.62
C THR A 198 -3.53 16.09 11.92
N ASP A 199 -2.76 17.00 11.33
CA ASP A 199 -2.96 18.43 11.48
C ASP A 199 -4.36 18.86 10.99
N ALA A 200 -4.80 18.34 9.85
CA ALA A 200 -6.14 18.60 9.33
C ALA A 200 -7.24 18.04 10.26
N ALA A 201 -7.01 16.89 10.88
CA ALA A 201 -7.96 16.27 11.80
C ALA A 201 -8.08 17.03 13.13
N TYR A 202 -6.99 17.60 13.65
CA TYR A 202 -6.98 18.31 14.94
C TYR A 202 -7.25 19.82 14.83
N SER A 203 -7.27 20.38 13.63
CA SER A 203 -7.50 21.83 13.39
C SER A 203 -8.98 22.21 13.35
N SER A 204 -9.88 21.32 13.79
CA SER A 204 -11.35 21.46 13.66
C SER A 204 -12.04 21.70 14.97
#